data_2e40ed25e8d52904a928d26a2af7bded
#
_entry.id   2e40ed25e8d52904a928d26a2af7bded
#
_cell.length_a   1.000
_cell.length_b   1.000
_cell.length_c   1.000
_cell.angle_alpha   90.00
_cell.angle_beta   90.00
_cell.angle_gamma   90.00
#
_symmetry.space_group_name_H-M   'P 1'
#
loop_
_entity.id
_entity.type
_entity.pdbx_description
1 polymer ?
#
loop_
_entity_poly.entity_id
_entity_poly.type
_entity_poly.pdbx_seq_one_letter_code
_entity_poly.pdbx_strand_id
1 'polypeptide(L)'
;MVSELEALLGPGVVSARTDDLLAHSYDVWPVATKWRQQGKQPFRPDAVVRPASVEQVSRVLAWASRERIPVTPWGLGSSVTGAPLPTHGGVVVDMSSMRRVLAVDETNLLVRAEAGKLGIELERELGARGYTLGHSPQSLDRSSVGGWVGTRAAGQFSSRYGNIEDLVVALTLVTPTGEQVRTPMVPRAAIGPDLKQLFIGAEGALGIVTDVTLKIFPLPEHRRLETVRFRRVEDGVGAMREIMRVGLRPFLVRFYDADESRHAVGDPAFAGCAMFLGVEGVRAVAEAEFKVAVTICKAHGGGPLGPAAAEAWMDRRFDFSTVENLLAKPGGLAETIEVAHFWDHILRTYRALKGALAPYAAEVLGHFSHVYPQGTSLYLILLGEVADDATAEARLGKIWEAAMSVALEHGAAISHHHGVGVVRLPYIARALGSGAAVLGQVKAALDPAGISNPGKLGLPMGLDGLRTAQGGDSYV
;
A
#
# COMPACT_ATOMS: atom_id res chain seq x y z
N MET A 1 19.97 -26.31 5.11
CA MET A 1 19.43 -24.96 4.75
C MET A 1 20.16 -23.84 5.49
N VAL A 2 20.03 -23.67 6.84
CA VAL A 2 20.67 -22.54 7.56
C VAL A 2 22.17 -22.52 7.37
N SER A 3 22.87 -23.63 7.63
CA SER A 3 24.34 -23.73 7.46
C SER A 3 24.82 -23.49 6.02
N GLU A 4 24.01 -23.87 5.03
CA GLU A 4 24.32 -23.59 3.61
C GLU A 4 24.19 -22.11 3.30
N LEU A 5 23.13 -21.46 3.82
CA LEU A 5 22.94 -19.99 3.67
C LEU A 5 24.04 -19.22 4.40
N GLU A 6 24.46 -19.63 5.59
CA GLU A 6 25.57 -19.02 6.32
C GLU A 6 26.90 -19.16 5.55
N ALA A 7 27.16 -20.33 4.97
CA ALA A 7 28.34 -20.54 4.12
C ALA A 7 28.30 -19.69 2.85
N LEU A 8 27.11 -19.46 2.29
CA LEU A 8 26.88 -18.68 1.07
C LEU A 8 27.04 -17.18 1.28
N LEU A 9 26.51 -16.66 2.41
CA LEU A 9 26.31 -15.23 2.64
C LEU A 9 27.27 -14.61 3.67
N GLY A 10 27.92 -15.45 4.46
CA GLY A 10 28.75 -15.04 5.58
C GLY A 10 28.01 -14.97 6.91
N PRO A 11 28.76 -14.76 8.01
CA PRO A 11 28.20 -14.75 9.35
C PRO A 11 27.26 -13.54 9.59
N GLY A 12 26.23 -13.75 10.40
CA GLY A 12 25.33 -12.69 10.86
C GLY A 12 24.24 -12.25 9.87
N VAL A 13 24.22 -12.81 8.66
CA VAL A 13 23.21 -12.50 7.63
C VAL A 13 21.98 -13.39 7.77
N VAL A 14 22.12 -14.60 8.30
CA VAL A 14 21.09 -15.59 8.43
C VAL A 14 20.66 -15.74 9.89
N SER A 15 19.38 -15.86 10.14
CA SER A 15 18.82 -16.13 11.46
C SER A 15 17.74 -17.20 11.39
N ALA A 16 17.79 -18.16 12.32
CA ALA A 16 16.74 -19.12 12.59
C ALA A 16 16.28 -19.02 14.06
N ARG A 17 16.56 -17.89 14.71
CA ARG A 17 16.12 -17.65 16.10
C ARG A 17 14.61 -17.54 16.16
N THR A 18 14.03 -18.15 17.16
CA THR A 18 12.57 -18.16 17.35
C THR A 18 11.96 -16.75 17.29
N ASP A 19 12.59 -15.76 17.94
CA ASP A 19 12.09 -14.39 17.97
C ASP A 19 12.09 -13.75 16.59
N ASP A 20 13.13 -14.01 15.78
CA ASP A 20 13.21 -13.50 14.39
C ASP A 20 12.14 -14.16 13.51
N LEU A 21 11.97 -15.47 13.62
CA LEU A 21 10.95 -16.20 12.87
C LEU A 21 9.55 -15.70 13.24
N LEU A 22 9.30 -15.48 14.55
CA LEU A 22 8.04 -14.96 15.04
C LEU A 22 7.77 -13.53 14.54
N ALA A 23 8.77 -12.68 14.53
CA ALA A 23 8.66 -11.29 14.03
C ALA A 23 8.26 -11.24 12.56
N HIS A 24 8.62 -12.25 11.75
CA HIS A 24 8.32 -12.33 10.33
C HIS A 24 7.12 -13.25 9.99
N SER A 25 6.34 -13.63 11.01
CA SER A 25 5.14 -14.47 10.86
C SER A 25 3.84 -13.66 10.83
N TYR A 26 3.90 -12.36 11.10
CA TYR A 26 2.73 -11.48 11.16
C TYR A 26 3.07 -10.10 10.59
N ASP A 27 2.22 -9.58 9.74
CA ASP A 27 2.18 -8.17 9.38
C ASP A 27 1.15 -7.41 10.25
N VAL A 28 0.72 -6.22 9.84
CA VAL A 28 -0.31 -5.45 10.57
C VAL A 28 -1.73 -5.68 10.04
N TRP A 29 -1.95 -6.72 9.26
CA TRP A 29 -3.28 -7.15 8.86
C TRP A 29 -4.13 -7.49 10.11
N PRO A 30 -5.37 -6.97 10.23
CA PRO A 30 -6.21 -7.21 11.41
C PRO A 30 -6.38 -8.68 11.78
N VAL A 31 -6.55 -9.55 10.78
CA VAL A 31 -6.63 -11.01 11.01
C VAL A 31 -5.32 -11.57 11.59
N ALA A 32 -4.17 -11.13 11.09
CA ALA A 32 -2.87 -11.55 11.62
C ALA A 32 -2.67 -11.09 13.07
N THR A 33 -3.21 -9.92 13.43
CA THR A 33 -3.25 -9.44 14.81
C THR A 33 -4.09 -10.37 15.70
N LYS A 34 -5.27 -10.82 15.22
CA LYS A 34 -6.12 -11.77 15.95
C LYS A 34 -5.48 -13.14 16.08
N TRP A 35 -4.77 -13.62 15.06
CA TRP A 35 -3.98 -14.86 15.17
C TRP A 35 -2.93 -14.77 16.27
N ARG A 36 -2.18 -13.68 16.33
CA ARG A 36 -1.15 -13.44 17.35
C ARG A 36 -1.76 -13.46 18.76
N GLN A 37 -2.91 -12.82 18.97
CA GLN A 37 -3.63 -12.79 20.24
C GLN A 37 -4.11 -14.17 20.68
N GLN A 38 -4.52 -15.02 19.73
CA GLN A 38 -4.94 -16.40 19.96
C GLN A 38 -3.77 -17.40 20.04
N GLY A 39 -2.51 -16.95 19.89
CA GLY A 39 -1.35 -17.84 19.82
C GLY A 39 -1.26 -18.69 18.55
N LYS A 40 -2.07 -18.39 17.54
CA LYS A 40 -2.03 -19.04 16.23
C LYS A 40 -0.87 -18.50 15.40
N GLN A 41 -0.13 -19.35 14.73
CA GLN A 41 0.97 -19.01 13.83
C GLN A 41 0.82 -19.77 12.50
N PRO A 42 -0.17 -19.42 11.65
CA PRO A 42 -0.44 -20.19 10.43
C PRO A 42 0.69 -20.08 9.39
N PHE A 43 1.45 -19.00 9.41
CA PHE A 43 2.54 -18.74 8.47
C PHE A 43 3.83 -18.47 9.24
N ARG A 44 4.84 -19.33 9.06
CA ARG A 44 6.13 -19.21 9.73
C ARG A 44 7.26 -19.48 8.74
N PRO A 45 8.28 -18.59 8.63
CA PRO A 45 9.47 -18.90 7.85
C PRO A 45 10.36 -19.93 8.55
N ASP A 46 11.19 -20.61 7.78
CA ASP A 46 12.20 -21.53 8.30
C ASP A 46 13.52 -20.81 8.62
N ALA A 47 13.78 -19.69 7.92
CA ALA A 47 14.90 -18.79 8.18
C ALA A 47 14.59 -17.36 7.72
N VAL A 48 15.29 -16.41 8.31
CA VAL A 48 15.31 -15.00 7.90
C VAL A 48 16.72 -14.64 7.43
N VAL A 49 16.80 -14.02 6.26
CA VAL A 49 18.06 -13.55 5.67
C VAL A 49 17.99 -12.03 5.54
N ARG A 50 19.02 -11.32 6.03
CA ARG A 50 19.14 -9.85 5.96
C ARG A 50 20.31 -9.46 5.07
N PRO A 51 20.14 -9.44 3.72
CA PRO A 51 21.21 -9.10 2.80
C PRO A 51 21.58 -7.63 2.93
N ALA A 52 22.87 -7.34 2.80
CA ALA A 52 23.43 -5.99 2.81
C ALA A 52 23.85 -5.51 1.41
N SER A 53 23.70 -6.36 0.38
CA SER A 53 24.02 -6.02 -1.01
C SER A 53 23.16 -6.78 -2.03
N VAL A 54 23.13 -6.25 -3.25
CA VAL A 54 22.43 -6.87 -4.39
C VAL A 54 22.98 -8.26 -4.70
N GLU A 55 24.29 -8.45 -4.54
CA GLU A 55 24.98 -9.72 -4.74
C GLU A 55 24.52 -10.80 -3.74
N GLN A 56 24.29 -10.42 -2.48
CA GLN A 56 23.75 -11.35 -1.49
C GLN A 56 22.30 -11.73 -1.84
N VAL A 57 21.47 -10.80 -2.27
CA VAL A 57 20.11 -11.10 -2.76
C VAL A 57 20.16 -12.06 -3.95
N SER A 58 21.04 -11.79 -4.92
CA SER A 58 21.28 -12.66 -6.09
C SER A 58 21.66 -14.09 -5.69
N ARG A 59 22.60 -14.25 -4.76
CA ARG A 59 23.02 -15.56 -4.27
C ARG A 59 21.91 -16.32 -3.56
N VAL A 60 21.12 -15.63 -2.72
CA VAL A 60 19.96 -16.25 -2.03
C VAL A 60 18.95 -16.76 -3.04
N LEU A 61 18.54 -15.94 -4.01
CA LEU A 61 17.54 -16.32 -5.00
C LEU A 61 18.04 -17.45 -5.91
N ALA A 62 19.28 -17.37 -6.40
CA ALA A 62 19.88 -18.44 -7.21
C ALA A 62 19.97 -19.77 -6.45
N TRP A 63 20.33 -19.72 -5.16
CA TRP A 63 20.36 -20.90 -4.29
C TRP A 63 18.93 -21.45 -4.07
N ALA A 64 17.98 -20.58 -3.72
CA ALA A 64 16.60 -20.96 -3.45
C ALA A 64 15.92 -21.57 -4.70
N SER A 65 16.19 -21.02 -5.88
CA SER A 65 15.71 -21.54 -7.16
C SER A 65 16.22 -22.95 -7.43
N ARG A 66 17.52 -23.20 -7.18
CA ARG A 66 18.14 -24.52 -7.35
C ARG A 66 17.59 -25.54 -6.35
N GLU A 67 17.45 -25.15 -5.08
CA GLU A 67 17.00 -26.01 -3.99
C GLU A 67 15.47 -26.10 -3.90
N ARG A 68 14.73 -25.34 -4.72
CA ARG A 68 13.26 -25.21 -4.70
C ARG A 68 12.72 -24.81 -3.33
N ILE A 69 13.31 -23.81 -2.72
CA ILE A 69 12.90 -23.27 -1.42
C ILE A 69 12.09 -22.00 -1.62
N PRO A 70 10.89 -21.89 -1.02
CA PRO A 70 10.10 -20.66 -1.07
C PRO A 70 10.87 -19.47 -0.53
N VAL A 71 10.72 -18.32 -1.19
CA VAL A 71 11.30 -17.05 -0.76
C VAL A 71 10.22 -15.99 -0.68
N THR A 72 10.11 -15.35 0.47
CA THR A 72 9.18 -14.24 0.67
C THR A 72 9.97 -12.96 0.96
N PRO A 73 9.86 -11.89 0.14
CA PRO A 73 10.49 -10.63 0.44
C PRO A 73 9.78 -9.91 1.58
N TRP A 74 10.57 -9.25 2.43
CA TRP A 74 10.06 -8.50 3.56
C TRP A 74 10.65 -7.08 3.56
N GLY A 75 9.78 -6.09 3.65
CA GLY A 75 10.20 -4.71 3.90
C GLY A 75 10.24 -4.43 5.41
N LEU A 76 9.18 -3.82 5.94
CA LEU A 76 9.02 -3.54 7.37
C LEU A 76 7.73 -4.15 7.96
N GLY A 77 7.07 -5.05 7.24
CA GLY A 77 5.87 -5.74 7.72
C GLY A 77 4.63 -4.86 7.89
N SER A 78 4.59 -3.69 7.26
CA SER A 78 3.49 -2.72 7.40
C SER A 78 2.28 -3.01 6.52
N SER A 79 2.26 -4.11 5.78
CA SER A 79 1.11 -4.53 4.98
C SER A 79 -0.09 -4.84 5.86
N VAL A 80 -1.28 -4.51 5.36
CA VAL A 80 -2.58 -4.80 6.00
C VAL A 80 -3.36 -5.91 5.27
N THR A 81 -2.68 -6.68 4.41
CA THR A 81 -3.31 -7.67 3.52
C THR A 81 -2.63 -9.05 3.55
N GLY A 82 -1.57 -9.22 4.33
CA GLY A 82 -0.80 -10.46 4.35
C GLY A 82 0.21 -10.60 3.19
N ALA A 83 0.56 -9.51 2.49
CA ALA A 83 1.47 -9.56 1.35
C ALA A 83 2.86 -10.15 1.68
N PRO A 84 3.53 -9.77 2.80
CA PRO A 84 4.85 -10.29 3.15
C PRO A 84 4.82 -11.59 3.98
N LEU A 85 3.65 -12.19 4.20
CA LEU A 85 3.55 -13.40 5.02
C LEU A 85 4.07 -14.63 4.25
N PRO A 86 4.95 -15.45 4.85
CA PRO A 86 5.55 -16.63 4.24
C PRO A 86 4.55 -17.81 4.24
N THR A 87 3.54 -17.76 3.38
CA THR A 87 2.43 -18.71 3.30
C THR A 87 2.87 -20.13 3.02
N HIS A 88 4.08 -20.34 2.53
CA HIS A 88 4.67 -21.65 2.20
C HIS A 88 5.98 -21.91 2.97
N GLY A 89 6.19 -21.23 4.10
CA GLY A 89 7.44 -21.35 4.85
C GLY A 89 8.66 -20.82 4.09
N GLY A 90 9.77 -21.55 4.13
CA GLY A 90 10.98 -21.20 3.41
C GLY A 90 11.73 -20.01 4.01
N VAL A 91 12.33 -19.19 3.16
CA VAL A 91 13.21 -18.09 3.58
C VAL A 91 12.51 -16.73 3.42
N VAL A 92 12.47 -15.95 4.49
CA VAL A 92 12.16 -14.53 4.40
C VAL A 92 13.43 -13.75 4.08
N VAL A 93 13.39 -12.93 3.03
CA VAL A 93 14.46 -11.99 2.67
C VAL A 93 14.08 -10.60 3.17
N ASP A 94 14.61 -10.26 4.33
CA ASP A 94 14.38 -8.99 5.03
C ASP A 94 15.34 -7.92 4.49
N MET A 95 14.78 -6.96 3.76
CA MET A 95 15.54 -5.90 3.08
C MET A 95 15.99 -4.77 4.01
N SER A 96 15.68 -4.81 5.30
CA SER A 96 15.94 -3.71 6.25
C SER A 96 17.41 -3.32 6.41
N SER A 97 18.36 -4.20 6.05
CA SER A 97 19.79 -3.87 6.04
C SER A 97 20.20 -3.02 4.82
N MET A 98 19.43 -3.03 3.73
CA MET A 98 19.65 -2.22 2.54
C MET A 98 18.86 -0.90 2.62
N ARG A 99 19.38 0.09 3.38
CA ARG A 99 18.65 1.31 3.74
C ARG A 99 19.38 2.63 3.43
N ARG A 100 20.36 2.59 2.54
CA ARG A 100 21.13 3.79 2.17
C ARG A 100 20.41 4.63 1.13
N VAL A 101 20.60 5.95 1.20
CA VAL A 101 20.42 6.84 0.05
C VAL A 101 21.71 6.77 -0.76
N LEU A 102 21.61 6.27 -2.00
CA LEU A 102 22.77 6.00 -2.86
C LEU A 102 23.19 7.25 -3.63
N ALA A 103 22.24 8.09 -4.03
CA ALA A 103 22.48 9.35 -4.71
C ALA A 103 21.28 10.29 -4.59
N VAL A 104 21.56 11.60 -4.57
CA VAL A 104 20.58 12.67 -4.80
C VAL A 104 21.10 13.50 -5.96
N ASP A 105 20.34 13.56 -7.04
CA ASP A 105 20.64 14.33 -8.25
C ASP A 105 19.71 15.53 -8.32
N GLU A 106 20.22 16.65 -7.85
CA GLU A 106 19.44 17.91 -7.79
C GLU A 106 19.21 18.53 -9.17
N THR A 107 20.06 18.23 -10.14
CA THR A 107 19.92 18.72 -11.52
C THR A 107 18.76 18.01 -12.22
N ASN A 108 18.66 16.70 -12.05
CA ASN A 108 17.64 15.88 -12.68
C ASN A 108 16.42 15.67 -11.78
N LEU A 109 16.43 16.17 -10.53
CA LEU A 109 15.40 16.00 -9.52
C LEU A 109 15.09 14.51 -9.25
N LEU A 110 16.15 13.77 -8.94
CA LEU A 110 16.07 12.33 -8.66
C LEU A 110 16.74 11.98 -7.33
N VAL A 111 16.19 10.95 -6.66
CA VAL A 111 16.85 10.25 -5.56
C VAL A 111 16.94 8.76 -5.88
N ARG A 112 18.10 8.15 -5.62
CA ARG A 112 18.26 6.70 -5.66
C ARG A 112 18.45 6.18 -4.24
N ALA A 113 17.56 5.28 -3.82
CA ALA A 113 17.55 4.71 -2.47
C ALA A 113 17.42 3.20 -2.52
N GLU A 114 18.03 2.53 -1.56
CA GLU A 114 17.89 1.09 -1.36
C GLU A 114 16.48 0.75 -0.88
N ALA A 115 15.98 -0.44 -1.23
CA ALA A 115 14.60 -0.86 -1.03
C ALA A 115 14.16 -0.92 0.44
N GLY A 116 15.06 -1.20 1.37
CA GLY A 116 14.80 -1.22 2.81
C GLY A 116 14.79 0.17 3.47
N LYS A 117 15.03 1.26 2.72
CA LYS A 117 15.01 2.62 3.27
C LYS A 117 13.64 2.96 3.84
N LEU A 118 13.61 3.37 5.12
CA LEU A 118 12.40 3.82 5.79
C LEU A 118 11.91 5.15 5.20
N GLY A 119 10.62 5.24 4.92
CA GLY A 119 10.02 6.38 4.23
C GLY A 119 10.24 7.71 4.91
N ILE A 120 9.97 7.77 6.22
CA ILE A 120 10.14 9.02 7.00
C ILE A 120 11.60 9.47 7.09
N GLU A 121 12.56 8.54 7.08
CA GLU A 121 13.99 8.89 7.05
C GLU A 121 14.37 9.49 5.69
N LEU A 122 13.88 8.88 4.59
CA LEU A 122 14.11 9.40 3.24
C LEU A 122 13.55 10.82 3.10
N GLU A 123 12.31 11.04 3.57
CA GLU A 123 11.67 12.36 3.51
C GLU A 123 12.43 13.41 4.34
N ARG A 124 12.94 13.05 5.52
CA ARG A 124 13.76 13.95 6.34
C ARG A 124 15.11 14.30 5.69
N GLU A 125 15.79 13.31 5.08
CA GLU A 125 17.05 13.55 4.37
C GLU A 125 16.86 14.45 3.15
N LEU A 126 15.77 14.29 2.41
CA LEU A 126 15.40 15.17 1.29
C LEU A 126 15.01 16.55 1.78
N GLY A 127 14.20 16.66 2.85
CA GLY A 127 13.78 17.92 3.45
C GLY A 127 14.94 18.78 3.91
N ALA A 128 15.99 18.16 4.49
CA ALA A 128 17.23 18.85 4.87
C ALA A 128 18.00 19.46 3.68
N ARG A 129 17.70 19.00 2.45
CA ARG A 129 18.27 19.52 1.19
C ARG A 129 17.32 20.44 0.42
N GLY A 130 16.13 20.73 0.96
CA GLY A 130 15.13 21.56 0.31
C GLY A 130 14.22 20.83 -0.69
N TYR A 131 14.13 19.49 -0.58
CA TYR A 131 13.33 18.64 -1.46
C TYR A 131 12.30 17.82 -0.69
N THR A 132 11.31 17.30 -1.39
CA THR A 132 10.34 16.32 -0.90
C THR A 132 10.15 15.22 -1.95
N LEU A 133 9.81 14.02 -1.51
CA LEU A 133 9.34 12.97 -2.39
C LEU A 133 7.88 13.20 -2.81
N GLY A 134 7.11 13.91 -1.98
CA GLY A 134 5.67 14.08 -2.17
C GLY A 134 4.86 12.80 -1.99
N HIS A 135 5.52 11.65 -1.85
CA HIS A 135 4.89 10.36 -1.54
C HIS A 135 4.72 10.23 -0.03
N SER A 136 3.50 10.42 0.44
CA SER A 136 3.17 10.42 1.88
C SER A 136 2.09 9.37 2.17
N PRO A 137 2.38 8.07 2.11
CA PRO A 137 1.44 7.06 2.58
C PRO A 137 1.21 7.24 4.08
N GLN A 138 0.06 6.82 4.59
CA GLN A 138 -0.24 6.93 6.01
C GLN A 138 0.79 6.17 6.86
N SER A 139 1.38 5.10 6.31
CA SER A 139 2.44 4.29 6.92
C SER A 139 3.86 4.82 6.70
N LEU A 140 4.05 6.09 6.37
CA LEU A 140 5.38 6.66 6.02
C LEU A 140 6.45 6.40 7.08
N ASP A 141 6.08 6.39 8.33
CA ASP A 141 6.94 6.17 9.51
C ASP A 141 7.29 4.70 9.78
N ARG A 142 6.64 3.78 9.07
CA ARG A 142 6.74 2.32 9.28
C ARG A 142 6.79 1.48 8.01
N SER A 143 6.94 2.09 6.85
CA SER A 143 7.03 1.41 5.55
C SER A 143 8.33 1.74 4.81
N SER A 144 8.75 0.82 3.96
CA SER A 144 9.98 0.94 3.17
C SER A 144 9.70 1.29 1.71
N VAL A 145 10.69 1.89 1.06
CA VAL A 145 10.65 2.25 -0.37
C VAL A 145 10.33 1.03 -1.25
N GLY A 146 10.98 -0.12 -1.00
CA GLY A 146 10.70 -1.35 -1.73
C GLY A 146 9.30 -1.90 -1.48
N GLY A 147 8.78 -1.73 -0.26
CA GLY A 147 7.41 -2.10 0.08
C GLY A 147 6.38 -1.28 -0.71
N TRP A 148 6.60 0.02 -0.87
CA TRP A 148 5.74 0.88 -1.70
C TRP A 148 5.69 0.41 -3.15
N VAL A 149 6.86 0.11 -3.72
CA VAL A 149 6.95 -0.42 -5.10
C VAL A 149 6.26 -1.77 -5.21
N GLY A 150 6.48 -2.66 -4.24
CA GLY A 150 5.90 -4.01 -4.24
C GLY A 150 4.37 -4.04 -4.22
N THR A 151 3.72 -3.05 -3.59
CA THR A 151 2.26 -3.01 -3.43
C THR A 151 1.56 -1.93 -4.26
N ARG A 152 2.28 -1.16 -5.08
CA ARG A 152 1.74 0.04 -5.79
C ARG A 152 1.13 1.05 -4.81
N ALA A 153 1.85 1.35 -3.75
CA ALA A 153 1.35 2.23 -2.70
C ALA A 153 0.98 3.63 -3.23
N ALA A 154 -0.06 4.22 -2.67
CA ALA A 154 -0.44 5.61 -2.91
C ALA A 154 -0.18 6.45 -1.66
N GLY A 155 0.31 7.67 -1.86
CA GLY A 155 0.47 8.67 -0.81
C GLY A 155 -0.75 9.58 -0.72
N GLN A 156 -0.98 10.16 0.45
CA GLN A 156 -2.09 11.11 0.70
C GLN A 156 -2.04 12.34 -0.22
N PHE A 157 -0.88 12.62 -0.83
CA PHE A 157 -0.65 13.75 -1.74
C PHE A 157 -0.60 13.34 -3.21
N SER A 158 -1.06 12.13 -3.54
CA SER A 158 -0.98 11.55 -4.88
C SER A 158 -1.73 12.34 -5.95
N SER A 159 -2.77 13.11 -5.59
CA SER A 159 -3.48 13.97 -6.55
C SER A 159 -2.58 15.04 -7.19
N ARG A 160 -1.50 15.44 -6.50
CA ARG A 160 -0.48 16.35 -7.02
C ARG A 160 0.76 15.65 -7.53
N TYR A 161 1.33 14.77 -6.71
CA TYR A 161 2.65 14.19 -6.95
C TYR A 161 2.62 12.86 -7.70
N GLY A 162 1.46 12.22 -7.78
CA GLY A 162 1.30 10.88 -8.33
C GLY A 162 1.44 9.78 -7.28
N ASN A 163 1.13 8.57 -7.70
CA ASN A 163 1.36 7.35 -6.91
C ASN A 163 2.80 6.86 -7.11
N ILE A 164 3.18 5.78 -6.44
CA ILE A 164 4.56 5.29 -6.51
C ILE A 164 4.98 4.94 -7.95
N GLU A 165 4.10 4.38 -8.76
CA GLU A 165 4.36 4.05 -10.17
C GLU A 165 4.63 5.28 -11.04
N ASP A 166 4.08 6.44 -10.68
CA ASP A 166 4.33 7.71 -11.36
C ASP A 166 5.67 8.34 -10.94
N LEU A 167 6.12 8.01 -9.74
CA LEU A 167 7.37 8.52 -9.15
C LEU A 167 8.59 7.70 -9.56
N VAL A 168 8.43 6.39 -9.76
CA VAL A 168 9.53 5.49 -10.12
C VAL A 168 10.04 5.79 -11.53
N VAL A 169 11.31 6.19 -11.62
CA VAL A 169 12.02 6.38 -12.90
C VAL A 169 12.74 5.11 -13.33
N ALA A 170 13.43 4.44 -12.39
CA ALA A 170 14.15 3.21 -12.66
C ALA A 170 14.17 2.29 -11.44
N LEU A 171 14.38 1.00 -11.68
CA LEU A 171 14.52 -0.05 -10.66
C LEU A 171 15.81 -0.84 -10.89
N THR A 172 16.44 -1.28 -9.80
CA THR A 172 17.31 -2.44 -9.78
C THR A 172 16.59 -3.54 -9.00
N LEU A 173 16.59 -4.74 -9.52
CA LEU A 173 15.96 -5.90 -8.91
C LEU A 173 16.75 -7.18 -9.19
N VAL A 174 16.44 -8.23 -8.45
CA VAL A 174 16.95 -9.58 -8.70
C VAL A 174 15.77 -10.48 -9.04
N THR A 175 15.87 -11.17 -10.18
CA THR A 175 14.87 -12.16 -10.62
C THR A 175 14.89 -13.39 -9.71
N PRO A 176 13.86 -14.23 -9.72
CA PRO A 176 13.83 -15.47 -8.94
C PRO A 176 14.98 -16.44 -9.26
N THR A 177 15.58 -16.34 -10.46
CA THR A 177 16.75 -17.13 -10.87
C THR A 177 18.09 -16.57 -10.38
N GLY A 178 18.07 -15.38 -9.73
CA GLY A 178 19.24 -14.71 -9.22
C GLY A 178 19.91 -13.72 -10.16
N GLU A 179 19.32 -13.45 -11.34
CA GLU A 179 19.86 -12.46 -12.28
C GLU A 179 19.55 -11.03 -11.80
N GLN A 180 20.53 -10.15 -11.89
CA GLN A 180 20.35 -8.73 -11.61
C GLN A 180 19.83 -8.02 -12.86
N VAL A 181 18.71 -7.32 -12.71
CA VAL A 181 18.10 -6.52 -13.76
C VAL A 181 18.08 -5.05 -13.36
N ARG A 182 18.48 -4.18 -14.30
CA ARG A 182 18.35 -2.73 -14.16
C ARG A 182 17.50 -2.19 -15.30
N THR A 183 16.45 -1.47 -14.97
CA THR A 183 15.65 -0.79 -15.98
C THR A 183 16.35 0.49 -16.45
N PRO A 184 16.10 0.97 -17.69
CA PRO A 184 16.69 2.20 -18.18
C PRO A 184 16.40 3.39 -17.27
N MET A 185 17.46 4.18 -16.92
CA MET A 185 17.34 5.40 -16.12
C MET A 185 17.38 6.60 -17.06
N VAL A 186 16.25 6.89 -17.67
CA VAL A 186 16.05 8.02 -18.62
C VAL A 186 14.67 8.63 -18.39
N PRO A 187 14.46 9.90 -18.78
CA PRO A 187 13.17 10.56 -18.61
C PRO A 187 12.02 9.83 -19.34
N ARG A 188 12.32 9.25 -20.50
CA ARG A 188 11.39 8.47 -21.32
C ARG A 188 12.17 7.59 -22.31
N ALA A 189 11.74 6.35 -22.49
CA ALA A 189 12.25 5.44 -23.50
C ALA A 189 11.09 4.84 -24.33
N ALA A 190 11.25 4.76 -25.64
CA ALA A 190 10.29 4.13 -26.56
C ALA A 190 10.97 2.92 -27.25
N ILE A 191 11.49 2.00 -26.43
CA ILE A 191 12.26 0.81 -26.85
C ILE A 191 11.57 -0.49 -26.44
N GLY A 192 10.25 -0.55 -26.56
CA GLY A 192 9.42 -1.67 -26.15
C GLY A 192 8.55 -1.35 -24.93
N PRO A 193 7.93 -2.38 -24.31
CA PRO A 193 7.17 -2.24 -23.09
C PRO A 193 8.03 -1.70 -21.94
N ASP A 194 7.43 -0.90 -21.08
CA ASP A 194 8.10 -0.37 -19.90
C ASP A 194 8.26 -1.45 -18.82
N LEU A 195 9.42 -2.10 -18.80
CA LEU A 195 9.68 -3.26 -17.95
C LEU A 195 9.52 -2.98 -16.45
N LYS A 196 9.75 -1.75 -15.97
CA LYS A 196 9.55 -1.46 -14.55
C LYS A 196 8.11 -1.71 -14.11
N GLN A 197 7.12 -1.55 -15.00
CA GLN A 197 5.71 -1.76 -14.69
C GLN A 197 5.37 -3.24 -14.41
N LEU A 198 6.19 -4.20 -14.84
CA LEU A 198 6.02 -5.61 -14.49
C LEU A 198 6.30 -5.88 -13.00
N PHE A 199 7.23 -5.12 -12.43
CA PHE A 199 7.71 -5.34 -11.05
C PHE A 199 7.03 -4.43 -10.02
N ILE A 200 6.46 -3.30 -10.45
CA ILE A 200 5.67 -2.42 -9.59
C ILE A 200 4.31 -3.07 -9.33
N GLY A 201 4.02 -3.39 -8.07
CA GLY A 201 2.82 -4.10 -7.66
C GLY A 201 2.94 -5.63 -7.75
N ALA A 202 4.12 -6.16 -8.02
CA ALA A 202 4.35 -7.61 -8.13
C ALA A 202 4.43 -8.33 -6.77
N GLU A 203 4.39 -7.62 -5.65
CA GLU A 203 4.46 -8.18 -4.28
C GLU A 203 5.60 -9.20 -4.09
N GLY A 204 6.69 -9.02 -4.83
CA GLY A 204 7.83 -9.94 -4.82
C GLY A 204 7.63 -11.25 -5.58
N ALA A 205 6.47 -11.47 -6.22
CA ALA A 205 6.22 -12.70 -6.97
C ALA A 205 7.05 -12.82 -8.26
N LEU A 206 7.56 -11.71 -8.80
CA LEU A 206 8.36 -11.68 -10.03
C LEU A 206 9.84 -11.35 -9.78
N GLY A 207 10.25 -11.15 -8.53
CA GLY A 207 11.61 -10.81 -8.13
C GLY A 207 11.65 -9.83 -6.97
N ILE A 208 12.84 -9.56 -6.46
CA ILE A 208 13.06 -8.69 -5.29
C ILE A 208 13.71 -7.38 -5.75
N VAL A 209 13.02 -6.26 -5.53
CA VAL A 209 13.56 -4.92 -5.77
C VAL A 209 14.63 -4.61 -4.72
N THR A 210 15.80 -4.14 -5.16
CA THR A 210 16.94 -3.84 -4.30
C THR A 210 17.23 -2.36 -4.16
N ASP A 211 17.00 -1.56 -5.20
CA ASP A 211 17.02 -0.11 -5.13
C ASP A 211 16.10 0.53 -6.18
N VAL A 212 15.71 1.76 -5.90
CA VAL A 212 14.72 2.52 -6.67
C VAL A 212 15.26 3.92 -6.94
N THR A 213 15.12 4.38 -8.17
CA THR A 213 15.30 5.80 -8.52
C THR A 213 13.93 6.46 -8.60
N LEU A 214 13.71 7.49 -7.78
CA LEU A 214 12.45 8.20 -7.63
C LEU A 214 12.61 9.67 -8.02
N LYS A 215 11.54 10.25 -8.54
CA LYS A 215 11.43 11.71 -8.70
C LYS A 215 11.38 12.37 -7.34
N ILE A 216 12.01 13.54 -7.22
CA ILE A 216 11.87 14.45 -6.09
C ILE A 216 11.41 15.82 -6.58
N PHE A 217 10.90 16.63 -5.67
CA PHE A 217 10.35 17.94 -5.97
C PHE A 217 10.94 18.97 -4.99
N PRO A 218 11.18 20.23 -5.41
CA PRO A 218 11.49 21.29 -4.47
C PRO A 218 10.42 21.41 -3.40
N LEU A 219 10.80 21.72 -2.15
CA LEU A 219 9.82 22.02 -1.11
C LEU A 219 8.93 23.18 -1.55
N PRO A 220 7.61 23.09 -1.29
CA PRO A 220 6.71 24.17 -1.68
C PRO A 220 7.00 25.45 -0.92
N GLU A 221 7.07 26.58 -1.63
CA GLU A 221 7.25 27.91 -1.06
C GLU A 221 6.06 28.33 -0.22
N HIS A 222 4.87 27.90 -0.61
CA HIS A 222 3.61 28.33 -0.02
C HIS A 222 2.59 27.20 -0.01
N ARG A 223 1.78 27.16 1.08
CA ARG A 223 0.71 26.18 1.26
C ARG A 223 -0.55 26.86 1.77
N ARG A 224 -1.69 26.46 1.24
CA ARG A 224 -3.02 26.85 1.72
C ARG A 224 -3.84 25.63 2.01
N LEU A 225 -4.54 25.65 3.14
CA LEU A 225 -5.49 24.61 3.57
C LEU A 225 -6.87 25.23 3.76
N GLU A 226 -7.90 24.43 3.55
CA GLU A 226 -9.29 24.78 3.78
C GLU A 226 -10.07 23.55 4.21
N THR A 227 -11.02 23.73 5.12
CA THR A 227 -12.06 22.77 5.42
C THR A 227 -13.36 23.24 4.81
N VAL A 228 -13.94 22.43 3.93
CA VAL A 228 -15.23 22.79 3.28
C VAL A 228 -16.30 21.81 3.73
N ARG A 229 -17.42 22.34 4.24
CA ARG A 229 -18.59 21.55 4.63
C ARG A 229 -19.58 21.44 3.47
N PHE A 230 -20.04 20.23 3.18
CA PHE A 230 -21.15 19.93 2.27
C PHE A 230 -22.32 19.32 3.02
N ARG A 231 -23.54 19.50 2.49
CA ARG A 231 -24.74 18.89 3.08
C ARG A 231 -24.84 17.40 2.76
N ARG A 232 -24.44 16.99 1.55
CA ARG A 232 -24.57 15.64 1.03
C ARG A 232 -23.27 15.16 0.40
N VAL A 233 -23.09 13.85 0.36
CA VAL A 233 -21.94 13.21 -0.26
C VAL A 233 -21.85 13.53 -1.75
N GLU A 234 -22.99 13.58 -2.45
CA GLU A 234 -23.04 13.85 -3.88
C GLU A 234 -22.46 15.22 -4.24
N ASP A 235 -22.72 16.23 -3.40
CA ASP A 235 -22.29 17.60 -3.63
C ASP A 235 -20.75 17.69 -3.53
N GLY A 236 -20.15 17.06 -2.52
CA GLY A 236 -18.69 17.04 -2.36
C GLY A 236 -17.98 16.20 -3.43
N VAL A 237 -18.52 15.04 -3.79
CA VAL A 237 -17.98 14.23 -4.91
C VAL A 237 -18.08 15.00 -6.23
N GLY A 238 -19.17 15.77 -6.46
CA GLY A 238 -19.30 16.65 -7.60
C GLY A 238 -18.22 17.73 -7.64
N ALA A 239 -17.93 18.35 -6.50
CA ALA A 239 -16.87 19.35 -6.37
C ALA A 239 -15.48 18.76 -6.65
N MET A 240 -15.17 17.58 -6.08
CA MET A 240 -13.90 16.88 -6.34
C MET A 240 -13.71 16.62 -7.83
N ARG A 241 -14.74 16.07 -8.49
CA ARG A 241 -14.72 15.79 -9.92
C ARG A 241 -14.44 17.07 -10.74
N GLU A 242 -15.10 18.17 -10.41
CA GLU A 242 -14.94 19.42 -11.14
C GLU A 242 -13.55 20.02 -10.94
N ILE A 243 -13.01 19.99 -9.71
CA ILE A 243 -11.64 20.43 -9.40
C ILE A 243 -10.64 19.71 -10.30
N MET A 244 -10.74 18.37 -10.42
CA MET A 244 -9.83 17.61 -11.26
C MET A 244 -10.08 17.80 -12.75
N ARG A 245 -11.34 17.99 -13.16
CA ARG A 245 -11.74 18.17 -14.56
C ARG A 245 -11.17 19.45 -15.16
N VAL A 246 -11.08 20.53 -14.38
CA VAL A 246 -10.51 21.80 -14.84
C VAL A 246 -8.98 21.84 -14.78
N GLY A 247 -8.33 20.73 -14.40
CA GLY A 247 -6.89 20.57 -14.42
C GLY A 247 -6.15 21.08 -13.20
N LEU A 248 -6.83 21.43 -12.10
CA LEU A 248 -6.17 21.75 -10.83
C LEU A 248 -5.48 20.52 -10.26
N ARG A 249 -4.41 20.75 -9.49
CA ARG A 249 -3.62 19.69 -8.86
C ARG A 249 -3.40 19.96 -7.37
N PRO A 250 -4.47 20.00 -6.56
CA PRO A 250 -4.33 20.17 -5.13
C PRO A 250 -3.51 19.00 -4.55
N PHE A 251 -2.64 19.29 -3.58
CA PHE A 251 -1.87 18.20 -2.95
C PHE A 251 -2.72 17.38 -2.00
N LEU A 252 -3.79 17.98 -1.45
CA LEU A 252 -4.75 17.33 -0.57
C LEU A 252 -6.17 17.56 -1.09
N VAL A 253 -6.86 16.48 -1.41
CA VAL A 253 -8.32 16.43 -1.56
C VAL A 253 -8.79 15.17 -0.86
N ARG A 254 -9.36 15.34 0.33
CA ARG A 254 -9.86 14.24 1.12
C ARG A 254 -11.25 14.56 1.61
N PHE A 255 -12.21 13.78 1.20
CA PHE A 255 -13.63 14.05 1.42
C PHE A 255 -14.26 12.92 2.22
N TYR A 256 -14.86 13.27 3.34
CA TYR A 256 -15.44 12.36 4.31
C TYR A 256 -16.96 12.38 4.22
N ASP A 257 -17.60 11.21 4.36
CA ASP A 257 -19.04 11.13 4.55
C ASP A 257 -19.45 11.70 5.92
N ALA A 258 -20.77 11.78 6.17
CA ALA A 258 -21.27 12.40 7.40
C ALA A 258 -20.82 11.65 8.67
N ASP A 259 -20.63 10.33 8.59
CA ASP A 259 -20.23 9.53 9.73
C ASP A 259 -18.77 9.75 10.06
N GLU A 260 -17.87 9.70 9.07
CA GLU A 260 -16.44 9.92 9.27
C GLU A 260 -16.09 11.38 9.52
N SER A 261 -16.88 12.34 9.02
CA SER A 261 -16.64 13.77 9.21
C SER A 261 -16.58 14.19 10.67
N ARG A 262 -17.38 13.58 11.55
CA ARG A 262 -17.34 13.85 13.00
C ARG A 262 -15.98 13.49 13.61
N HIS A 263 -15.43 12.37 13.20
CA HIS A 263 -14.08 11.92 13.62
C HIS A 263 -12.98 12.79 13.00
N ALA A 264 -13.09 13.08 11.69
CA ALA A 264 -12.09 13.83 10.95
C ALA A 264 -11.96 15.28 11.41
N VAL A 265 -13.08 15.95 11.67
CA VAL A 265 -13.13 17.33 12.18
C VAL A 265 -12.83 17.38 13.69
N GLY A 266 -13.08 16.28 14.42
CA GLY A 266 -12.93 16.21 15.87
C GLY A 266 -14.09 16.88 16.63
N ASP A 267 -15.27 16.93 15.99
CA ASP A 267 -16.49 17.49 16.57
C ASP A 267 -17.65 16.49 16.42
N PRO A 268 -18.10 15.83 17.50
CA PRO A 268 -19.24 14.90 17.45
C PRO A 268 -20.56 15.53 17.00
N ALA A 269 -20.70 16.87 17.13
CA ALA A 269 -21.88 17.61 16.69
C ALA A 269 -21.80 18.07 15.22
N PHE A 270 -20.68 17.80 14.54
CA PHE A 270 -20.51 18.20 13.14
C PHE A 270 -21.58 17.57 12.25
N ALA A 271 -22.32 18.42 11.52
CA ALA A 271 -23.41 18.02 10.64
C ALA A 271 -23.00 18.18 9.17
N GLY A 272 -23.13 17.09 8.40
CA GLY A 272 -22.79 17.04 6.98
C GLY A 272 -21.44 16.38 6.72
N CYS A 273 -20.91 16.59 5.52
CA CYS A 273 -19.70 15.98 4.99
C CYS A 273 -18.58 17.00 4.94
N ALA A 274 -17.36 16.63 5.35
CA ALA A 274 -16.20 17.51 5.36
C ALA A 274 -15.23 17.18 4.22
N MET A 275 -14.73 18.19 3.54
CA MET A 275 -13.61 18.08 2.60
C MET A 275 -12.41 18.85 3.15
N PHE A 276 -11.27 18.19 3.27
CA PHE A 276 -9.98 18.84 3.46
C PHE A 276 -9.36 19.07 2.10
N LEU A 277 -9.14 20.35 1.79
CA LEU A 277 -8.57 20.82 0.53
C LEU A 277 -7.25 21.50 0.80
N GLY A 278 -6.21 21.14 0.05
CA GLY A 278 -4.89 21.76 0.16
C GLY A 278 -4.24 21.99 -1.17
N VAL A 279 -3.67 23.18 -1.35
CA VAL A 279 -2.84 23.54 -2.50
C VAL A 279 -1.48 24.03 -2.03
N GLU A 280 -0.44 23.79 -2.83
CA GLU A 280 0.92 24.20 -2.48
C GLU A 280 1.77 24.42 -3.72
N GLY A 281 2.90 25.11 -3.57
CA GLY A 281 3.87 25.38 -4.63
C GLY A 281 4.35 26.82 -4.62
N VAL A 282 4.64 27.38 -5.79
CA VAL A 282 4.97 28.80 -5.96
C VAL A 282 3.76 29.64 -5.54
N ARG A 283 3.97 30.65 -4.70
CA ARG A 283 2.90 31.43 -4.05
C ARG A 283 1.82 31.91 -5.01
N ALA A 284 2.21 32.56 -6.10
CA ALA A 284 1.24 33.13 -7.07
C ALA A 284 0.35 32.04 -7.71
N VAL A 285 0.91 30.86 -8.00
CA VAL A 285 0.19 29.73 -8.58
C VAL A 285 -0.73 29.10 -7.53
N ALA A 286 -0.21 28.84 -6.32
CA ALA A 286 -0.98 28.23 -5.23
C ALA A 286 -2.17 29.10 -4.81
N GLU A 287 -2.01 30.42 -4.73
CA GLU A 287 -3.12 31.33 -4.39
C GLU A 287 -4.20 31.36 -5.49
N ALA A 288 -3.81 31.33 -6.77
CA ALA A 288 -4.77 31.26 -7.87
C ALA A 288 -5.52 29.93 -7.89
N GLU A 289 -4.80 28.82 -7.73
CA GLU A 289 -5.37 27.46 -7.64
C GLU A 289 -6.34 27.32 -6.46
N PHE A 290 -5.95 27.83 -5.29
CA PHE A 290 -6.80 27.83 -4.08
C PHE A 290 -8.11 28.59 -4.32
N LYS A 291 -8.03 29.78 -4.88
CA LYS A 291 -9.22 30.59 -5.17
C LYS A 291 -10.19 29.90 -6.11
N VAL A 292 -9.67 29.26 -7.16
CA VAL A 292 -10.51 28.52 -8.13
C VAL A 292 -11.12 27.30 -7.46
N ALA A 293 -10.35 26.50 -6.71
CA ALA A 293 -10.83 25.30 -6.05
C ALA A 293 -11.94 25.62 -5.03
N VAL A 294 -11.76 26.64 -4.19
CA VAL A 294 -12.79 27.09 -3.24
C VAL A 294 -14.03 27.62 -3.97
N THR A 295 -13.88 28.31 -5.10
CA THR A 295 -15.01 28.77 -5.91
C THR A 295 -15.83 27.59 -6.44
N ILE A 296 -15.14 26.55 -6.93
CA ILE A 296 -15.81 25.30 -7.36
C ILE A 296 -16.58 24.67 -6.19
N CYS A 297 -15.94 24.54 -5.03
CA CYS A 297 -16.62 24.00 -3.85
C CYS A 297 -17.90 24.77 -3.52
N LYS A 298 -17.86 26.10 -3.53
CA LYS A 298 -19.04 26.97 -3.31
C LYS A 298 -20.13 26.74 -4.35
N ALA A 299 -19.77 26.60 -5.63
CA ALA A 299 -20.72 26.35 -6.71
C ALA A 299 -21.45 24.99 -6.53
N HIS A 300 -20.82 24.03 -5.83
CA HIS A 300 -21.41 22.74 -5.44
C HIS A 300 -22.09 22.78 -4.04
N GLY A 301 -22.38 23.97 -3.49
CA GLY A 301 -23.05 24.11 -2.20
C GLY A 301 -22.11 23.95 -0.99
N GLY A 302 -20.81 23.95 -1.19
CA GLY A 302 -19.80 23.89 -0.14
C GLY A 302 -19.66 25.21 0.64
N GLY A 303 -19.62 25.12 1.97
CA GLY A 303 -19.36 26.24 2.88
C GLY A 303 -17.97 26.15 3.46
N PRO A 304 -17.02 27.04 3.10
CA PRO A 304 -15.69 27.11 3.72
C PRO A 304 -15.80 27.39 5.22
N LEU A 305 -14.99 26.70 6.02
CA LEU A 305 -14.93 26.81 7.48
C LEU A 305 -13.57 27.32 8.00
N GLY A 306 -12.61 27.54 7.09
CA GLY A 306 -11.23 27.87 7.44
C GLY A 306 -10.31 26.63 7.57
N PRO A 307 -9.03 26.84 7.81
CA PRO A 307 -8.00 25.79 7.71
C PRO A 307 -7.89 24.89 8.94
N ALA A 308 -8.40 25.28 10.10
CA ALA A 308 -8.05 24.69 11.39
C ALA A 308 -8.22 23.16 11.47
N ALA A 309 -9.34 22.60 10.97
CA ALA A 309 -9.55 21.17 11.03
C ALA A 309 -8.63 20.40 10.05
N ALA A 310 -8.36 20.98 8.86
CA ALA A 310 -7.42 20.41 7.90
C ALA A 310 -5.97 20.46 8.42
N GLU A 311 -5.57 21.53 9.11
CA GLU A 311 -4.27 21.65 9.78
C GLU A 311 -4.11 20.63 10.89
N ALA A 312 -5.09 20.52 11.78
CA ALA A 312 -5.10 19.52 12.84
C ALA A 312 -5.04 18.08 12.30
N TRP A 313 -5.67 17.81 11.15
CA TRP A 313 -5.56 16.53 10.48
C TRP A 313 -4.14 16.30 9.93
N MET A 314 -3.50 17.31 9.35
CA MET A 314 -2.14 17.21 8.84
C MET A 314 -1.15 16.78 9.94
N ASP A 315 -1.33 17.26 11.16
CA ASP A 315 -0.46 16.95 12.31
C ASP A 315 -0.63 15.50 12.80
N ARG A 316 -1.85 14.95 12.72
CA ARG A 316 -2.18 13.59 13.21
C ARG A 316 -2.34 12.52 12.12
N ARG A 317 -2.03 12.82 10.84
CA ARG A 317 -2.32 11.94 9.70
C ARG A 317 -1.60 10.58 9.71
N PHE A 318 -0.61 10.41 10.57
CA PHE A 318 0.11 9.15 10.79
C PHE A 318 -0.32 8.43 12.08
N ASP A 319 -1.31 8.94 12.78
CA ASP A 319 -1.81 8.33 14.01
C ASP A 319 -2.77 7.17 13.70
N PHE A 320 -2.37 5.97 14.11
CA PHE A 320 -3.16 4.73 14.03
C PHE A 320 -3.73 4.29 15.37
N SER A 321 -3.51 5.06 16.43
CA SER A 321 -3.80 4.64 17.81
C SER A 321 -5.23 4.17 18.02
N THR A 322 -6.22 4.80 17.39
CA THR A 322 -7.63 4.39 17.48
C THR A 322 -7.84 2.96 17.00
N VAL A 323 -7.31 2.61 15.83
CA VAL A 323 -7.43 1.28 15.22
C VAL A 323 -6.61 0.26 16.02
N GLU A 324 -5.36 0.59 16.35
CA GLU A 324 -4.45 -0.29 17.10
C GLU A 324 -5.00 -0.60 18.51
N ASN A 325 -5.50 0.40 19.23
CA ASN A 325 -6.08 0.22 20.55
C ASN A 325 -7.36 -0.62 20.51
N LEU A 326 -8.18 -0.45 19.49
CA LEU A 326 -9.38 -1.27 19.33
C LEU A 326 -9.01 -2.73 19.00
N LEU A 327 -8.09 -2.96 18.07
CA LEU A 327 -7.63 -4.31 17.72
C LEU A 327 -6.91 -5.02 18.87
N ALA A 328 -6.27 -4.28 19.77
CA ALA A 328 -5.60 -4.83 20.94
C ALA A 328 -6.57 -5.40 21.99
N LYS A 329 -7.83 -4.95 21.99
CA LYS A 329 -8.85 -5.48 22.91
C LYS A 329 -9.31 -6.88 22.49
N PRO A 330 -9.60 -7.79 23.43
CA PRO A 330 -10.30 -9.02 23.13
C PRO A 330 -11.63 -8.73 22.41
N GLY A 331 -11.88 -9.41 21.29
CA GLY A 331 -13.07 -9.16 20.47
C GLY A 331 -13.12 -7.80 19.75
N GLY A 332 -12.10 -6.97 19.88
CA GLY A 332 -12.01 -5.70 19.14
C GLY A 332 -11.90 -5.95 17.64
N LEU A 333 -12.67 -5.20 16.85
CA LEU A 333 -12.77 -5.35 15.40
C LEU A 333 -12.51 -3.99 14.74
N ALA A 334 -11.46 -3.94 13.93
CA ALA A 334 -11.19 -2.83 13.03
C ALA A 334 -10.69 -3.39 11.70
N GLU A 335 -11.23 -2.89 10.59
CA GLU A 335 -10.81 -3.28 9.25
C GLU A 335 -10.93 -2.08 8.30
N THR A 336 -10.16 -2.13 7.22
CA THR A 336 -10.17 -1.10 6.20
C THR A 336 -10.35 -1.72 4.81
N ILE A 337 -11.37 -1.27 4.10
CA ILE A 337 -11.65 -1.69 2.72
C ILE A 337 -11.39 -0.49 1.80
N GLU A 338 -10.53 -0.68 0.81
CA GLU A 338 -10.30 0.35 -0.19
C GLU A 338 -10.53 -0.20 -1.60
N VAL A 339 -11.25 0.58 -2.38
CA VAL A 339 -11.58 0.32 -3.79
C VAL A 339 -11.41 1.59 -4.60
N ALA A 340 -11.46 1.50 -5.93
CA ALA A 340 -11.47 2.67 -6.80
C ALA A 340 -12.47 2.49 -7.93
N HIS A 341 -13.10 3.59 -8.34
CA HIS A 341 -14.01 3.56 -9.48
C HIS A 341 -14.07 4.91 -10.21
N PHE A 342 -14.60 4.89 -11.42
CA PHE A 342 -14.91 6.07 -12.20
C PHE A 342 -15.99 6.94 -11.55
N TRP A 343 -16.04 8.24 -11.92
CA TRP A 343 -16.95 9.20 -11.32
C TRP A 343 -18.43 8.87 -11.44
N ASP A 344 -18.85 8.25 -12.54
CA ASP A 344 -20.24 7.88 -12.80
C ASP A 344 -20.71 6.67 -11.96
N HIS A 345 -19.79 5.91 -11.37
CA HIS A 345 -20.07 4.69 -10.64
C HIS A 345 -19.75 4.77 -9.15
N ILE A 346 -18.81 5.64 -8.74
CA ILE A 346 -18.27 5.65 -7.37
C ILE A 346 -19.34 5.83 -6.28
N LEU A 347 -20.35 6.69 -6.51
CA LEU A 347 -21.42 6.91 -5.53
C LEU A 347 -22.33 5.69 -5.37
N ARG A 348 -22.61 4.98 -6.47
CA ARG A 348 -23.37 3.74 -6.42
C ARG A 348 -22.59 2.66 -5.65
N THR A 349 -21.30 2.52 -5.95
CA THR A 349 -20.38 1.59 -5.26
C THR A 349 -20.30 1.92 -3.77
N TYR A 350 -20.14 3.20 -3.41
CA TYR A 350 -20.14 3.65 -2.01
C TYR A 350 -21.40 3.22 -1.25
N ARG A 351 -22.60 3.48 -1.81
CA ARG A 351 -23.85 3.11 -1.15
C ARG A 351 -24.00 1.59 -1.00
N ALA A 352 -23.64 0.84 -2.04
CA ALA A 352 -23.70 -0.61 -2.02
C ALA A 352 -22.75 -1.21 -0.98
N LEU A 353 -21.50 -0.73 -0.91
CA LEU A 353 -20.53 -1.18 0.09
C LEU A 353 -20.98 -0.83 1.52
N LYS A 354 -21.42 0.42 1.77
CA LYS A 354 -21.93 0.79 3.12
C LYS A 354 -23.12 -0.09 3.53
N GLY A 355 -24.06 -0.34 2.62
CA GLY A 355 -25.20 -1.21 2.89
C GLY A 355 -24.81 -2.66 3.17
N ALA A 356 -23.91 -3.23 2.38
CA ALA A 356 -23.44 -4.61 2.55
C ALA A 356 -22.59 -4.81 3.81
N LEU A 357 -21.88 -3.78 4.26
CA LEU A 357 -20.96 -3.85 5.39
C LEU A 357 -21.61 -3.45 6.74
N ALA A 358 -22.70 -2.71 6.72
CA ALA A 358 -23.40 -2.28 7.93
C ALA A 358 -23.75 -3.41 8.92
N PRO A 359 -24.11 -4.66 8.50
CA PRO A 359 -24.40 -5.74 9.45
C PRO A 359 -23.17 -6.27 10.21
N TYR A 360 -21.96 -5.90 9.80
CA TYR A 360 -20.72 -6.52 10.32
C TYR A 360 -19.93 -5.63 11.28
N ALA A 361 -20.23 -4.34 11.37
CA ALA A 361 -19.52 -3.39 12.23
C ALA A 361 -20.48 -2.42 12.90
N ALA A 362 -20.11 -1.88 14.05
CA ALA A 362 -20.90 -0.85 14.75
C ALA A 362 -20.83 0.50 13.99
N GLU A 363 -19.69 0.79 13.39
CA GLU A 363 -19.49 1.97 12.55
C GLU A 363 -18.88 1.55 11.21
N VAL A 364 -19.42 2.14 10.13
CA VAL A 364 -18.86 2.05 8.77
C VAL A 364 -18.62 3.46 8.29
N LEU A 365 -17.42 3.95 8.46
CA LEU A 365 -16.98 5.30 8.11
C LEU A 365 -16.49 5.30 6.67
N GLY A 366 -16.66 6.41 5.94
CA GLY A 366 -16.30 6.43 4.52
C GLY A 366 -15.69 7.74 4.06
N HIS A 367 -14.55 7.64 3.34
CA HIS A 367 -13.97 8.80 2.69
C HIS A 367 -13.48 8.51 1.27
N PHE A 368 -13.40 9.58 0.49
CA PHE A 368 -12.85 9.60 -0.84
C PHE A 368 -11.52 10.35 -0.81
N SER A 369 -10.49 9.73 -1.35
CA SER A 369 -9.13 10.28 -1.41
C SER A 369 -8.42 9.76 -2.67
N HIS A 370 -7.17 10.18 -2.92
CA HIS A 370 -6.48 9.78 -4.15
C HIS A 370 -7.32 10.07 -5.39
N VAL A 371 -7.49 11.35 -5.67
CA VAL A 371 -8.45 11.85 -6.66
C VAL A 371 -7.78 12.02 -8.02
N TYR A 372 -8.44 11.51 -9.06
CA TYR A 372 -7.96 11.53 -10.44
C TYR A 372 -8.95 12.26 -11.36
N PRO A 373 -8.55 12.73 -12.54
CA PRO A 373 -9.50 13.24 -13.53
C PRO A 373 -10.62 12.26 -13.88
N GLN A 374 -10.36 10.94 -13.82
CA GLN A 374 -11.30 9.89 -14.23
C GLN A 374 -12.13 9.32 -13.09
N GLY A 375 -11.69 9.44 -11.84
CA GLY A 375 -12.33 8.79 -10.70
C GLY A 375 -11.63 9.08 -9.39
N THR A 376 -11.95 8.28 -8.38
CA THR A 376 -11.36 8.40 -7.05
C THR A 376 -11.31 7.06 -6.34
N SER A 377 -10.44 6.95 -5.33
CA SER A 377 -10.56 5.86 -4.37
C SER A 377 -11.68 6.14 -3.37
N LEU A 378 -12.28 5.07 -2.90
CA LEU A 378 -13.19 5.02 -1.76
C LEU A 378 -12.54 4.16 -0.68
N TYR A 379 -12.47 4.66 0.52
CA TYR A 379 -11.92 3.99 1.68
C TYR A 379 -13.00 3.88 2.75
N LEU A 380 -13.24 2.67 3.24
CA LEU A 380 -14.19 2.42 4.31
C LEU A 380 -13.44 1.90 5.53
N ILE A 381 -13.70 2.49 6.69
CA ILE A 381 -13.18 2.06 8.00
C ILE A 381 -14.34 1.42 8.75
N LEU A 382 -14.14 0.19 9.19
CA LEU A 382 -15.11 -0.57 9.96
C LEU A 382 -14.60 -0.70 11.39
N LEU A 383 -15.41 -0.28 12.35
CA LEU A 383 -15.06 -0.32 13.77
C LEU A 383 -16.19 -1.05 14.53
N GLY A 384 -15.81 -1.87 15.52
CA GLY A 384 -16.78 -2.59 16.34
C GLY A 384 -16.13 -3.46 17.40
N GLU A 385 -16.95 -4.12 18.17
CA GLU A 385 -16.55 -5.12 19.17
C GLU A 385 -17.48 -6.32 19.06
N VAL A 386 -16.94 -7.52 19.29
CA VAL A 386 -17.66 -8.80 19.33
C VAL A 386 -17.25 -9.58 20.56
N ALA A 387 -17.82 -10.76 20.78
CA ALA A 387 -17.65 -11.52 22.02
C ALA A 387 -16.19 -11.90 22.33
N ASP A 388 -15.41 -12.27 21.29
CA ASP A 388 -14.04 -12.76 21.43
C ASP A 388 -13.26 -12.66 20.11
N ASP A 389 -11.97 -12.98 20.15
CA ASP A 389 -11.07 -12.88 19.00
C ASP A 389 -11.37 -13.89 17.89
N ALA A 390 -11.91 -15.06 18.22
CA ALA A 390 -12.32 -16.06 17.22
C ALA A 390 -13.55 -15.56 16.43
N THR A 391 -14.49 -14.92 17.12
CA THR A 391 -15.65 -14.27 16.51
C THR A 391 -15.21 -13.05 15.67
N ALA A 392 -14.22 -12.28 16.14
CA ALA A 392 -13.67 -11.14 15.40
C ALA A 392 -13.00 -11.65 14.10
N GLU A 393 -12.14 -12.67 14.17
CA GLU A 393 -11.51 -13.29 13.00
C GLU A 393 -12.55 -13.76 11.96
N ALA A 394 -13.57 -14.50 12.38
CA ALA A 394 -14.63 -14.95 11.50
C ALA A 394 -15.43 -13.77 10.88
N ARG A 395 -15.64 -12.70 11.65
CA ARG A 395 -16.33 -11.49 11.18
C ARG A 395 -15.51 -10.73 10.15
N LEU A 396 -14.20 -10.61 10.35
CA LEU A 396 -13.26 -10.01 9.38
C LEU A 396 -13.33 -10.75 8.03
N GLY A 397 -13.37 -12.10 8.04
CA GLY A 397 -13.55 -12.87 6.80
C GLY A 397 -14.83 -12.53 6.06
N LYS A 398 -15.97 -12.41 6.76
CA LYS A 398 -17.25 -12.01 6.16
C LYS A 398 -17.26 -10.57 5.63
N ILE A 399 -16.56 -9.67 6.29
CA ILE A 399 -16.38 -8.29 5.80
C ILE A 399 -15.69 -8.31 4.44
N TRP A 400 -14.59 -9.05 4.31
CA TRP A 400 -13.86 -9.16 3.04
C TRP A 400 -14.68 -9.82 1.95
N GLU A 401 -15.39 -10.90 2.24
CA GLU A 401 -16.29 -11.57 1.29
C GLU A 401 -17.37 -10.61 0.77
N ALA A 402 -18.08 -9.92 1.66
CA ALA A 402 -19.11 -8.96 1.29
C ALA A 402 -18.54 -7.78 0.48
N ALA A 403 -17.43 -7.21 0.92
CA ALA A 403 -16.81 -6.07 0.25
C ALA A 403 -16.32 -6.40 -1.16
N MET A 404 -15.61 -7.52 -1.31
CA MET A 404 -15.05 -7.91 -2.61
C MET A 404 -16.14 -8.37 -3.58
N SER A 405 -17.21 -9.03 -3.11
CA SER A 405 -18.36 -9.37 -3.94
C SER A 405 -19.00 -8.12 -4.53
N VAL A 406 -19.29 -7.12 -3.69
CA VAL A 406 -19.86 -5.84 -4.17
C VAL A 406 -18.90 -5.11 -5.12
N ALA A 407 -17.61 -5.06 -4.81
CA ALA A 407 -16.64 -4.39 -5.68
C ALA A 407 -16.61 -5.01 -7.07
N LEU A 408 -16.56 -6.34 -7.16
CA LEU A 408 -16.54 -7.07 -8.43
C LEU A 408 -17.86 -6.95 -9.20
N GLU A 409 -19.00 -7.00 -8.53
CA GLU A 409 -20.33 -6.83 -9.14
C GLU A 409 -20.53 -5.44 -9.73
N HIS A 410 -19.94 -4.43 -9.10
CA HIS A 410 -19.98 -3.05 -9.57
C HIS A 410 -18.89 -2.71 -10.60
N GLY A 411 -17.93 -3.61 -10.85
CA GLY A 411 -16.79 -3.36 -11.74
C GLY A 411 -15.76 -2.41 -11.16
N ALA A 412 -15.71 -2.25 -9.83
CA ALA A 412 -14.72 -1.45 -9.15
C ALA A 412 -13.37 -2.21 -9.05
N ALA A 413 -12.27 -1.50 -8.97
CA ALA A 413 -10.99 -2.09 -8.58
C ALA A 413 -11.08 -2.65 -7.16
N ILE A 414 -10.67 -3.90 -6.97
CA ILE A 414 -10.73 -4.57 -5.65
C ILE A 414 -9.63 -4.13 -4.69
N SER A 415 -8.64 -3.41 -5.19
CA SER A 415 -7.60 -2.72 -4.43
C SER A 415 -7.19 -1.47 -5.17
N HIS A 416 -7.01 -0.36 -4.44
CA HIS A 416 -6.42 0.86 -4.96
C HIS A 416 -4.93 0.96 -4.62
N HIS A 417 -4.53 0.63 -3.38
CA HIS A 417 -3.15 0.87 -2.92
C HIS A 417 -2.62 -0.08 -1.82
N HIS A 418 -3.43 -0.98 -1.26
CA HIS A 418 -2.96 -1.92 -0.24
C HIS A 418 -2.34 -3.20 -0.84
N GLY A 419 -2.51 -3.42 -2.13
CA GLY A 419 -2.10 -4.65 -2.81
C GLY A 419 -3.11 -5.78 -2.64
N VAL A 420 -2.73 -6.96 -3.09
CA VAL A 420 -3.57 -8.17 -3.06
C VAL A 420 -3.34 -8.97 -1.78
N GLY A 421 -2.10 -9.24 -1.45
CA GLY A 421 -1.70 -10.04 -0.29
C GLY A 421 -2.33 -11.43 -0.28
N VAL A 422 -2.73 -11.89 0.91
CA VAL A 422 -3.48 -13.13 1.12
C VAL A 422 -4.98 -12.89 1.01
N VAL A 423 -5.45 -11.78 1.55
CA VAL A 423 -6.89 -11.53 1.75
C VAL A 423 -7.67 -11.38 0.45
N ARG A 424 -7.04 -10.92 -0.64
CA ARG A 424 -7.69 -10.72 -1.94
C ARG A 424 -7.44 -11.86 -2.94
N LEU A 425 -6.70 -12.90 -2.56
CA LEU A 425 -6.40 -14.05 -3.44
C LEU A 425 -7.66 -14.69 -4.06
N PRO A 426 -8.76 -14.92 -3.31
CA PRO A 426 -9.95 -15.55 -3.88
C PRO A 426 -10.62 -14.73 -5.00
N TYR A 427 -10.31 -13.44 -5.10
CA TYR A 427 -11.00 -12.49 -5.97
C TYR A 427 -10.16 -12.04 -7.16
N ILE A 428 -8.83 -12.22 -7.12
CA ILE A 428 -7.90 -11.64 -8.10
C ILE A 428 -8.11 -12.17 -9.53
N ALA A 429 -8.41 -13.45 -9.68
CA ALA A 429 -8.64 -14.05 -11.00
C ALA A 429 -9.85 -13.43 -11.70
N ARG A 430 -10.93 -13.15 -10.96
CA ARG A 430 -12.11 -12.44 -11.49
C ARG A 430 -11.78 -10.99 -11.83
N ALA A 431 -10.99 -10.32 -10.99
CA ALA A 431 -10.59 -8.93 -11.20
C ALA A 431 -9.68 -8.76 -12.43
N LEU A 432 -8.75 -9.68 -12.66
CA LEU A 432 -7.82 -9.65 -13.79
C LEU A 432 -8.45 -10.19 -15.10
N GLY A 433 -9.48 -11.03 -15.00
CA GLY A 433 -10.07 -11.67 -16.18
C GLY A 433 -9.02 -12.41 -17.00
N SER A 434 -9.01 -12.19 -18.33
CA SER A 434 -8.03 -12.81 -19.25
C SER A 434 -6.58 -12.40 -18.97
N GLY A 435 -6.34 -11.29 -18.30
CA GLY A 435 -5.00 -10.84 -17.88
C GLY A 435 -4.31 -11.78 -16.90
N ALA A 436 -5.08 -12.57 -16.13
CA ALA A 436 -4.52 -13.56 -15.20
C ALA A 436 -3.64 -14.60 -15.91
N ALA A 437 -4.07 -15.09 -17.08
CA ALA A 437 -3.31 -16.06 -17.86
C ALA A 437 -1.98 -15.46 -18.36
N VAL A 438 -1.99 -14.22 -18.82
CA VAL A 438 -0.77 -13.52 -19.28
C VAL A 438 0.20 -13.34 -18.11
N LEU A 439 -0.29 -12.89 -16.96
CA LEU A 439 0.54 -12.72 -15.77
C LEU A 439 1.13 -14.07 -15.30
N GLY A 440 0.35 -15.15 -15.39
CA GLY A 440 0.80 -16.52 -15.12
C GLY A 440 1.95 -16.97 -16.03
N GLN A 441 1.87 -16.65 -17.34
CA GLN A 441 2.96 -16.92 -18.29
C GLN A 441 4.22 -16.11 -17.97
N VAL A 442 4.09 -14.84 -17.60
CA VAL A 442 5.22 -14.01 -17.14
C VAL A 442 5.86 -14.62 -15.90
N LYS A 443 5.05 -15.05 -14.93
CA LYS A 443 5.54 -15.72 -13.73
C LYS A 443 6.33 -16.98 -14.08
N ALA A 444 5.77 -17.86 -14.89
CA ALA A 444 6.45 -19.10 -15.29
C ALA A 444 7.78 -18.86 -16.03
N ALA A 445 7.86 -17.80 -16.82
CA ALA A 445 9.09 -17.45 -17.54
C ALA A 445 10.18 -16.90 -16.60
N LEU A 446 9.81 -16.07 -15.61
CA LEU A 446 10.77 -15.44 -14.70
C LEU A 446 11.12 -16.34 -13.49
N ASP A 447 10.19 -17.20 -13.10
CA ASP A 447 10.29 -18.04 -11.90
C ASP A 447 9.90 -19.50 -12.23
N PRO A 448 10.72 -20.20 -13.01
CA PRO A 448 10.42 -21.58 -13.42
C PRO A 448 10.40 -22.58 -12.25
N ALA A 449 11.03 -22.26 -11.14
CA ALA A 449 11.00 -23.06 -9.91
C ALA A 449 9.81 -22.75 -9.00
N GLY A 450 9.08 -21.64 -9.26
CA GLY A 450 7.91 -21.24 -8.48
C GLY A 450 8.21 -20.75 -7.06
N ILE A 451 9.44 -20.32 -6.79
CA ILE A 451 9.91 -20.04 -5.42
C ILE A 451 9.56 -18.65 -4.89
N SER A 452 9.36 -17.68 -5.77
CA SER A 452 9.28 -16.26 -5.38
C SER A 452 7.86 -15.88 -4.94
N ASN A 453 7.70 -15.63 -3.67
CA ASN A 453 6.44 -15.33 -2.95
C ASN A 453 5.26 -16.19 -3.44
N PRO A 454 5.38 -17.52 -3.34
CA PRO A 454 4.43 -18.44 -3.97
C PRO A 454 3.01 -18.24 -3.42
N GLY A 455 2.01 -18.40 -4.29
CA GLY A 455 0.60 -18.22 -3.96
C GLY A 455 0.11 -16.78 -3.96
N LYS A 456 0.99 -15.77 -4.07
CA LYS A 456 0.56 -14.37 -4.15
C LYS A 456 0.09 -13.99 -5.56
N LEU A 457 -0.76 -12.95 -5.64
CA LEU A 457 -1.38 -12.47 -6.89
C LEU A 457 -2.23 -13.53 -7.63
N GLY A 458 -2.61 -14.65 -7.00
CA GLY A 458 -3.29 -15.75 -7.65
C GLY A 458 -2.48 -16.42 -8.76
N LEU A 459 -1.16 -16.29 -8.72
CA LEU A 459 -0.27 -16.85 -9.72
C LEU A 459 -0.06 -18.34 -9.52
N PRO A 460 0.16 -19.11 -10.60
CA PRO A 460 0.44 -20.52 -10.50
C PRO A 460 1.63 -20.77 -9.58
N MET A 461 1.47 -21.71 -8.68
CA MET A 461 2.51 -22.21 -7.82
C MET A 461 3.13 -23.42 -8.50
N GLY A 462 4.42 -23.38 -8.75
CA GLY A 462 5.20 -24.57 -9.14
C GLY A 462 5.39 -25.49 -7.94
N LEU A 463 4.29 -25.91 -7.28
CA LEU A 463 4.33 -26.64 -6.00
C LEU A 463 4.93 -28.01 -6.08
N ASP A 464 5.01 -28.65 -7.27
CA ASP A 464 5.61 -29.95 -7.44
C ASP A 464 7.10 -29.88 -7.11
N GLY A 465 7.44 -30.27 -5.87
CA GLY A 465 8.82 -30.37 -5.38
C GLY A 465 9.35 -29.17 -4.60
N LEU A 466 8.52 -28.18 -4.18
CA LEU A 466 8.96 -27.19 -3.19
C LEU A 466 9.31 -27.88 -1.86
N ARG A 467 10.47 -27.50 -1.30
CA ARG A 467 10.94 -28.03 -0.01
C ARG A 467 10.60 -27.05 1.10
N THR A 468 9.74 -27.46 2.01
CA THR A 468 9.49 -26.78 3.29
C THR A 468 9.97 -27.63 4.43
N ALA A 469 10.46 -27.04 5.50
CA ALA A 469 10.88 -27.78 6.70
C ALA A 469 9.66 -28.24 7.53
N GLN A 470 8.47 -27.77 7.22
CA GLN A 470 7.23 -28.14 7.89
C GLN A 470 6.22 -28.68 6.87
N GLY A 471 5.82 -29.94 7.04
CA GLY A 471 4.64 -30.50 6.38
C GLY A 471 3.38 -29.89 7.02
N GLY A 472 2.98 -28.72 6.54
CA GLY A 472 1.78 -28.02 7.00
C GLY A 472 0.68 -28.08 5.96
N ASP A 473 -0.53 -28.43 6.38
CA ASP A 473 -1.73 -28.34 5.56
C ASP A 473 -1.93 -26.92 5.05
N SER A 474 -2.18 -26.81 3.75
CA SER A 474 -2.39 -25.52 3.09
C SER A 474 -3.68 -24.86 3.58
N TYR A 475 -3.56 -23.64 4.13
CA TYR A 475 -4.68 -22.74 4.40
C TYR A 475 -4.92 -21.80 3.17
N VAL A 476 -5.08 -22.36 1.98
CA VAL A 476 -5.53 -21.57 0.79
C VAL A 476 -6.56 -22.41 0.04
#